data_8e894881f2c57260cea5e2cf7bbf1ecb
#
_entry.id   8e894881f2c57260cea5e2cf7bbf1ecb
#
_cell.length_a   1.000
_cell.length_b   1.000
_cell.length_c   1.000
_cell.angle_alpha   90.00
_cell.angle_beta   90.00
_cell.angle_gamma   90.00
#
_symmetry.space_group_name_H-M   'P 1'
#
loop_
_entity.id
_entity.type
_entity.pdbx_description
1 polymer ?
#
loop_
_entity_poly.entity_id
_entity_poly.type
_entity_poly.pdbx_seq_one_letter_code
_entity_poly.pdbx_strand_id
1 'polypeptide(L)'
;VSSGYLLTDLADCLRSICNIVGEDPKCIEEVYFDISCCEYFLNGYFLKQNKKSDYCFELLPEYIYLIIVELTIRFLNDFLQSNSYFRVRYKTQNLFRAEVQFELLSSFVSQIPALSKSLKNIGISSNPSFISDVLKIV
;
A
#
# COMPACT_ATOMS: atom_id res chain seq x y z
N VAL A 1 18.88 3.58 -11.99
CA VAL A 1 17.91 3.08 -11.00
C VAL A 1 17.17 1.90 -11.60
N SER A 2 17.13 0.76 -10.91
CA SER A 2 16.39 -0.40 -11.38
C SER A 2 14.88 -0.15 -11.26
N SER A 3 14.10 -0.82 -12.12
CA SER A 3 12.65 -0.73 -12.11
C SER A 3 12.04 -1.13 -10.76
N GLY A 4 12.67 -2.07 -10.04
CA GLY A 4 12.21 -2.52 -8.73
C GLY A 4 12.27 -1.43 -7.66
N TYR A 5 13.31 -0.61 -7.65
CA TYR A 5 13.40 0.50 -6.69
C TYR A 5 12.34 1.57 -6.95
N LEU A 6 12.13 1.94 -8.20
CA LEU A 6 11.10 2.93 -8.54
C LEU A 6 9.72 2.42 -8.14
N LEU A 7 9.43 1.16 -8.42
CA LEU A 7 8.15 0.56 -8.09
C LEU A 7 7.93 0.46 -6.58
N THR A 8 8.98 0.13 -5.82
CA THR A 8 8.94 0.11 -4.36
C THR A 8 8.68 1.50 -3.81
N ASP A 9 9.38 2.51 -4.30
CA ASP A 9 9.20 3.90 -3.86
C ASP A 9 7.79 4.41 -4.17
N LEU A 10 7.29 4.11 -5.37
CA LEU A 10 5.93 4.49 -5.75
C LEU A 10 4.89 3.80 -4.89
N ALA A 11 5.06 2.49 -4.64
CA ALA A 11 4.15 1.72 -3.80
C ALA A 11 4.13 2.24 -2.35
N ASP A 12 5.30 2.56 -1.79
CA ASP A 12 5.38 3.11 -0.43
C ASP A 12 4.76 4.50 -0.35
N CYS A 13 4.98 5.32 -1.37
CA CYS A 13 4.34 6.63 -1.47
C CYS A 13 2.81 6.49 -1.46
N LEU A 14 2.26 5.61 -2.31
CA LEU A 14 0.82 5.39 -2.39
C LEU A 14 0.25 4.81 -1.09
N ARG A 15 0.94 3.84 -0.46
CA ARG A 15 0.55 3.33 0.85
C ARG A 15 0.40 4.47 1.86
N SER A 16 1.36 5.38 1.87
CA SER A 16 1.40 6.49 2.84
C SER A 16 0.33 7.55 2.57
N ILE A 17 0.26 8.06 1.33
CA ILE A 17 -0.66 9.16 1.00
C ILE A 17 -2.11 8.74 0.95
N CYS A 18 -2.39 7.48 0.62
CA CYS A 18 -3.76 6.96 0.55
C CYS A 18 -4.28 6.48 1.90
N ASN A 19 -3.45 6.43 2.92
CA ASN A 19 -3.86 6.26 4.31
C ASN A 19 -4.14 7.64 4.92
N ILE A 20 -5.36 8.12 4.76
CA ILE A 20 -5.75 9.49 5.09
C ILE A 20 -5.57 9.80 6.58
N VAL A 21 -5.80 8.84 7.45
CA VAL A 21 -5.72 9.03 8.90
C VAL A 21 -4.29 8.84 9.47
N GLY A 22 -3.34 8.39 8.62
CA GLY A 22 -1.95 8.20 9.03
C GLY A 22 -1.71 6.95 9.88
N GLU A 23 -0.53 6.89 10.50
CA GLU A 23 -0.07 5.70 11.25
C GLU A 23 -0.62 5.64 12.68
N ASP A 24 -1.02 6.76 13.24
CA ASP A 24 -1.48 6.88 14.62
C ASP A 24 -2.88 7.52 14.69
N PRO A 25 -3.92 6.90 14.06
CA PRO A 25 -5.29 7.42 14.13
C PRO A 25 -5.85 7.27 15.55
N LYS A 26 -6.95 7.97 15.83
CA LYS A 26 -7.63 7.87 17.12
C LYS A 26 -8.33 6.54 17.31
N CYS A 27 -8.89 5.99 16.24
CA CYS A 27 -9.54 4.67 16.27
C CYS A 27 -9.30 3.92 14.97
N ILE A 28 -9.31 2.59 15.09
CA ILE A 28 -8.99 1.68 13.99
C ILE A 28 -10.05 1.73 12.87
N GLU A 29 -11.30 2.04 13.23
CA GLU A 29 -12.43 2.08 12.30
C GLU A 29 -12.33 3.22 11.28
N GLU A 30 -11.48 4.20 11.56
CA GLU A 30 -11.24 5.32 10.63
C GLU A 30 -10.26 4.96 9.51
N VAL A 31 -9.57 3.83 9.62
CA VAL A 31 -8.52 3.43 8.68
C VAL A 31 -9.13 2.89 7.40
N TYR A 32 -8.72 3.47 6.27
CA TYR A 32 -9.07 2.97 4.94
C TYR A 32 -8.05 3.44 3.91
N PHE A 33 -7.96 2.69 2.82
CA PHE A 33 -7.17 3.06 1.66
C PHE A 33 -8.04 3.90 0.73
N ASP A 34 -7.66 5.15 0.49
CA ASP A 34 -8.43 6.06 -0.36
C ASP A 34 -8.07 5.83 -1.83
N ILE A 35 -8.91 5.07 -2.52
CA ILE A 35 -8.70 4.75 -3.94
C ILE A 35 -8.78 6.00 -4.82
N SER A 36 -9.60 6.98 -4.46
CA SER A 36 -9.69 8.23 -5.23
C SER A 36 -8.40 9.02 -5.19
N CYS A 37 -7.78 9.08 -4.01
CA CYS A 37 -6.46 9.69 -3.85
C CYS A 37 -5.41 8.96 -4.72
N CYS A 38 -5.45 7.64 -4.71
CA CYS A 38 -4.58 6.80 -5.54
C CYS A 38 -4.76 7.10 -7.04
N GLU A 39 -6.00 7.16 -7.49
CA GLU A 39 -6.33 7.44 -8.89
C GLU A 39 -5.83 8.82 -9.32
N TYR A 40 -6.06 9.85 -8.52
CA TYR A 40 -5.57 11.20 -8.80
C TYR A 40 -4.05 11.24 -8.90
N PHE A 41 -3.37 10.59 -7.94
CA PHE A 41 -1.91 10.53 -7.96
C PHE A 41 -1.39 9.84 -9.21
N LEU A 42 -1.93 8.68 -9.55
CA LEU A 42 -1.48 7.91 -10.72
C LEU A 42 -1.76 8.64 -12.03
N ASN A 43 -2.91 9.27 -12.17
CA ASN A 43 -3.22 10.06 -13.34
C ASN A 43 -2.22 11.21 -13.52
N GLY A 44 -1.91 11.93 -12.46
CA GLY A 44 -0.91 13.00 -12.50
C GLY A 44 0.50 12.48 -12.79
N TYR A 45 0.89 11.38 -12.15
CA TYR A 45 2.19 10.77 -12.33
C TYR A 45 2.41 10.33 -13.79
N PHE A 46 1.44 9.62 -14.38
CA PHE A 46 1.56 9.08 -15.73
C PHE A 46 1.30 10.10 -16.85
N LEU A 47 0.76 11.28 -16.56
CA LEU A 47 0.69 12.36 -17.54
C LEU A 47 2.09 12.78 -18.04
N LYS A 48 3.09 12.66 -17.19
CA LYS A 48 4.47 13.07 -17.50
C LYS A 48 5.40 11.90 -17.84
N GLN A 49 4.91 10.66 -17.75
CA GLN A 49 5.70 9.46 -18.02
C GLN A 49 5.45 8.95 -19.43
N ASN A 50 6.46 9.07 -20.31
CA ASN A 50 6.38 8.57 -21.69
C ASN A 50 6.84 7.11 -21.82
N LYS A 51 7.39 6.49 -20.75
CA LYS A 51 8.00 5.16 -20.78
C LYS A 51 7.37 4.22 -19.77
N LYS A 52 6.05 4.04 -19.82
CA LYS A 52 5.29 3.19 -18.90
C LYS A 52 5.74 1.74 -18.91
N SER A 53 6.23 1.23 -20.05
CA SER A 53 6.66 -0.15 -20.21
C SER A 53 8.03 -0.45 -19.59
N ASP A 54 8.84 0.56 -19.27
CA ASP A 54 10.22 0.38 -18.80
C ASP A 54 10.29 -0.05 -17.32
N TYR A 55 9.19 0.05 -16.56
CA TYR A 55 9.19 -0.06 -15.10
C TYR A 55 8.25 -1.11 -14.52
N CYS A 56 7.69 -1.99 -15.34
CA CYS A 56 6.79 -3.06 -14.88
C CYS A 56 5.66 -2.56 -13.96
N PHE A 57 5.03 -1.45 -14.31
CA PHE A 57 3.95 -0.86 -13.51
C PHE A 57 2.73 -1.78 -13.37
N GLU A 58 2.62 -2.81 -14.18
CA GLU A 58 1.60 -3.86 -14.04
C GLU A 58 1.69 -4.58 -12.71
N LEU A 59 2.83 -4.54 -12.03
CA LEU A 59 3.05 -5.14 -10.72
C LEU A 59 2.73 -4.20 -9.55
N LEU A 60 2.27 -2.99 -9.82
CA LEU A 60 2.02 -2.00 -8.77
C LEU A 60 1.07 -2.48 -7.66
N PRO A 61 -0.05 -3.15 -7.97
CA PRO A 61 -0.92 -3.67 -6.90
C PRO A 61 -0.19 -4.66 -5.97
N GLU A 62 0.64 -5.54 -6.52
CA GLU A 62 1.43 -6.49 -5.75
C GLU A 62 2.43 -5.77 -4.84
N TYR A 63 3.11 -4.75 -5.36
CA TYR A 63 4.08 -3.98 -4.58
C TYR A 63 3.42 -3.21 -3.44
N ILE A 64 2.24 -2.60 -3.67
CA ILE A 64 1.50 -1.93 -2.59
C ILE A 64 1.12 -2.94 -1.51
N TYR A 65 0.59 -4.10 -1.92
CA TYR A 65 0.23 -5.17 -0.99
C TYR A 65 1.43 -5.59 -0.14
N LEU A 66 2.56 -5.88 -0.77
CA LEU A 66 3.77 -6.33 -0.08
C LEU A 66 4.35 -5.27 0.86
N ILE A 67 4.32 -4.01 0.47
CA ILE A 67 4.81 -2.91 1.31
C ILE A 67 3.95 -2.78 2.59
N ILE A 68 2.63 -2.90 2.48
CA ILE A 68 1.74 -2.85 3.65
C ILE A 68 2.01 -4.05 4.56
N VAL A 69 2.15 -5.26 4.00
CA VAL A 69 2.48 -6.47 4.77
C VAL A 69 3.81 -6.31 5.47
N GLU A 70 4.84 -5.84 4.77
CA GLU A 70 6.17 -5.63 5.35
C GLU A 70 6.10 -4.68 6.54
N LEU A 71 5.42 -3.55 6.40
CA LEU A 71 5.33 -2.57 7.48
C LEU A 71 4.54 -3.11 8.68
N THR A 72 3.48 -3.86 8.43
CA THR A 72 2.73 -4.56 9.46
C THR A 72 3.65 -5.47 10.29
N ILE A 73 4.44 -6.28 9.60
CA ILE A 73 5.39 -7.21 10.24
C ILE A 73 6.47 -6.43 11.02
N ARG A 74 6.98 -5.35 10.46
CA ARG A 74 8.04 -4.55 11.12
C ARG A 74 7.54 -3.91 12.42
N PHE A 75 6.33 -3.35 12.43
CA PHE A 75 5.75 -2.80 13.66
C PHE A 75 5.49 -3.89 14.70
N LEU A 76 4.94 -5.03 14.28
CA LEU A 76 4.68 -6.14 15.18
C LEU A 76 5.99 -6.70 15.77
N ASN A 77 6.99 -6.91 14.94
CA ASN A 77 8.30 -7.39 15.36
C ASN A 77 8.95 -6.42 16.36
N ASP A 78 8.88 -5.11 16.10
CA ASP A 78 9.44 -4.13 17.02
C ASP A 78 8.73 -4.12 18.36
N PHE A 79 7.40 -4.25 18.37
CA PHE A 79 6.65 -4.42 19.60
C PHE A 79 7.14 -5.64 20.40
N LEU A 80 7.33 -6.78 19.74
CA LEU A 80 7.80 -8.02 20.37
C LEU A 80 9.24 -7.90 20.90
N GLN A 81 10.04 -7.01 20.32
CA GLN A 81 11.42 -6.72 20.74
C GLN A 81 11.51 -5.49 21.64
N SER A 82 10.46 -5.17 22.36
CA SER A 82 10.42 -4.08 23.35
C SER A 82 10.64 -2.70 22.76
N ASN A 83 10.14 -2.45 21.55
CA ASN A 83 10.16 -1.15 20.89
C ASN A 83 11.57 -0.57 20.68
N SER A 84 12.50 -1.43 20.23
CA SER A 84 13.91 -1.05 20.09
C SER A 84 14.22 -0.18 18.88
N TYR A 85 13.36 -0.16 17.86
CA TYR A 85 13.61 0.52 16.59
C TYR A 85 12.76 1.77 16.39
N PHE A 86 11.42 1.65 16.45
CA PHE A 86 10.52 2.76 16.25
C PHE A 86 10.27 3.52 17.55
N ARG A 87 10.29 4.86 17.46
CA ARG A 87 9.97 5.69 18.62
C ARG A 87 8.50 5.55 19.00
N VAL A 88 8.24 5.30 20.30
CA VAL A 88 6.89 5.14 20.83
C VAL A 88 6.63 6.09 21.99
N ARG A 89 5.37 6.48 22.17
CA ARG A 89 4.89 7.28 23.31
C ARG A 89 4.38 6.39 24.44
N TYR A 90 3.97 5.16 24.11
CA TYR A 90 3.47 4.17 25.06
C TYR A 90 3.81 2.76 24.57
N LYS A 91 3.82 1.82 25.50
CA LYS A 91 4.37 0.47 25.27
C LYS A 91 3.74 -0.29 24.10
N THR A 92 2.42 -0.15 23.90
CA THR A 92 1.68 -0.91 22.88
C THR A 92 1.45 -0.13 21.57
N GLN A 93 2.13 1.01 21.40
CA GLN A 93 1.90 1.86 20.22
C GLN A 93 2.26 1.14 18.90
N ASN A 94 3.37 0.40 18.88
CA ASN A 94 3.76 -0.35 17.69
C ASN A 94 2.82 -1.51 17.40
N LEU A 95 2.22 -2.12 18.42
CA LEU A 95 1.15 -3.09 18.21
C LEU A 95 -0.07 -2.45 17.55
N PHE A 96 -0.47 -1.28 18.02
CA PHE A 96 -1.58 -0.53 17.42
C PHE A 96 -1.26 -0.12 15.99
N ARG A 97 -0.03 0.33 15.72
CA ARG A 97 0.42 0.65 14.36
C ARG A 97 0.37 -0.57 13.43
N ALA A 98 0.71 -1.75 13.93
CA ALA A 98 0.57 -2.99 13.17
C ALA A 98 -0.90 -3.28 12.84
N GLU A 99 -1.81 -3.08 13.79
CA GLU A 99 -3.26 -3.22 13.56
C GLU A 99 -3.76 -2.22 12.52
N VAL A 100 -3.28 -0.99 12.57
CA VAL A 100 -3.61 0.06 11.58
C VAL A 100 -3.19 -0.39 10.16
N GLN A 101 -1.97 -0.90 10.01
CA GLN A 101 -1.50 -1.37 8.70
C GLN A 101 -2.29 -2.60 8.23
N PHE A 102 -2.67 -3.49 9.14
CA PHE A 102 -3.49 -4.64 8.80
C PHE A 102 -4.88 -4.21 8.31
N GLU A 103 -5.50 -3.23 8.96
CA GLU A 103 -6.79 -2.68 8.53
C GLU A 103 -6.66 -1.97 7.17
N LEU A 104 -5.57 -1.22 6.98
CA LEU A 104 -5.25 -0.61 5.69
C LEU A 104 -5.11 -1.67 4.59
N LEU A 105 -4.47 -2.80 4.90
CA LEU A 105 -4.33 -3.92 3.98
C LEU A 105 -5.69 -4.48 3.56
N SER A 106 -6.58 -4.72 4.53
CA SER A 106 -7.93 -5.22 4.25
C SER A 106 -8.71 -4.26 3.37
N SER A 107 -8.64 -2.97 3.65
CA SER A 107 -9.27 -1.95 2.82
C SER A 107 -8.68 -1.91 1.41
N PHE A 108 -7.35 -1.96 1.29
CA PHE A 108 -6.66 -1.98 0.00
C PHE A 108 -7.07 -3.18 -0.84
N VAL A 109 -7.09 -4.37 -0.24
CA VAL A 109 -7.43 -5.63 -0.94
C VAL A 109 -8.84 -5.55 -1.54
N SER A 110 -9.80 -4.99 -0.81
CA SER A 110 -11.16 -4.82 -1.32
C SER A 110 -11.22 -3.87 -2.53
N GLN A 111 -10.23 -3.01 -2.72
CA GLN A 111 -10.18 -2.00 -3.77
C GLN A 111 -9.22 -2.34 -4.91
N ILE A 112 -8.56 -3.50 -4.88
CA ILE A 112 -7.67 -3.95 -5.96
C ILE A 112 -8.37 -3.97 -7.32
N PRO A 113 -9.62 -4.45 -7.46
CA PRO A 113 -10.31 -4.39 -8.76
C PRO A 113 -10.45 -2.96 -9.29
N ALA A 114 -10.76 -1.99 -8.43
CA ALA A 114 -10.85 -0.58 -8.83
C ALA A 114 -9.48 -0.03 -9.27
N LEU A 115 -8.41 -0.38 -8.56
CA LEU A 115 -7.05 0.01 -8.93
C LEU A 115 -6.65 -0.59 -10.28
N SER A 116 -6.94 -1.87 -10.50
CA SER A 116 -6.65 -2.53 -11.79
C SER A 116 -7.37 -1.86 -12.95
N LYS A 117 -8.63 -1.46 -12.74
CA LYS A 117 -9.40 -0.72 -13.73
C LYS A 117 -8.77 0.64 -14.03
N SER A 118 -8.34 1.37 -13.00
CA SER A 118 -7.68 2.67 -13.16
C SER A 118 -6.36 2.54 -13.91
N LEU A 119 -5.57 1.52 -13.61
CA LEU A 119 -4.32 1.24 -14.32
C LEU A 119 -4.58 0.91 -15.79
N LYS A 120 -5.60 0.10 -16.07
CA LYS A 120 -5.98 -0.25 -17.44
C LYS A 120 -6.38 0.99 -18.25
N ASN A 121 -7.08 1.94 -17.61
CA ASN A 121 -7.49 3.19 -18.27
C ASN A 121 -6.29 4.05 -18.70
N ILE A 122 -5.15 3.90 -18.07
CA ILE A 122 -3.91 4.59 -18.43
C ILE A 122 -2.92 3.69 -19.21
N GLY A 123 -3.40 2.53 -19.69
CA GLY A 123 -2.63 1.65 -20.56
C GLY A 123 -1.77 0.60 -19.83
N ILE A 124 -2.05 0.32 -18.57
CA ILE A 124 -1.29 -0.65 -17.76
C ILE A 124 -2.19 -1.82 -17.38
N SER A 125 -1.84 -3.04 -17.82
CA SER A 125 -2.56 -4.25 -17.47
C SER A 125 -1.96 -4.88 -16.21
N SER A 126 -2.78 -5.13 -15.18
CA SER A 126 -2.35 -5.80 -13.96
C SER A 126 -2.54 -7.32 -14.07
N ASN A 127 -1.85 -8.06 -13.20
CA ASN A 127 -1.88 -9.53 -13.20
C ASN A 127 -3.22 -10.04 -12.63
N PRO A 128 -4.10 -10.65 -13.46
CA PRO A 128 -5.40 -11.10 -12.96
C PRO A 128 -5.32 -12.28 -11.99
N SER A 129 -4.28 -13.12 -12.05
CA SER A 129 -4.15 -14.25 -11.12
C SER A 129 -3.81 -13.77 -9.71
N PHE A 130 -2.97 -12.77 -9.56
CA PHE A 130 -2.69 -12.16 -8.25
C PHE A 130 -3.97 -11.64 -7.60
N ILE A 131 -4.77 -10.87 -8.35
CA ILE A 131 -6.03 -10.31 -7.86
C ILE A 131 -6.96 -11.43 -7.39
N SER A 132 -7.13 -12.47 -8.21
CA SER A 132 -7.97 -13.62 -7.88
C SER A 132 -7.49 -14.34 -6.62
N ASP A 133 -6.19 -14.56 -6.49
CA ASP A 133 -5.61 -15.30 -5.36
C ASP A 133 -5.72 -14.50 -4.06
N VAL A 134 -5.47 -13.19 -4.09
CA VAL A 134 -5.60 -12.34 -2.90
C VAL A 134 -7.05 -12.26 -2.43
N LEU A 135 -8.01 -12.14 -3.35
CA LEU A 135 -9.43 -12.08 -2.99
C LEU A 135 -9.93 -13.38 -2.37
N LYS A 136 -9.31 -14.53 -2.66
CA LYS A 136 -9.65 -15.80 -2.01
C LYS A 136 -9.16 -15.89 -0.56
N ILE A 137 -8.10 -15.18 -0.21
CA ILE A 137 -7.53 -15.19 1.13
C ILE A 137 -8.37 -14.33 2.09
N VAL A 138 -9.04 -13.33 1.57
CA VAL A 138 -9.84 -12.36 2.32
C VAL A 138 -11.32 -12.71 2.26
#